data_35a4455f23e98c7030e68994e73241c7
#
_entry.id   35a4455f23e98c7030e68994e73241c7
#
_cell.length_a   1.000
_cell.length_b   1.000
_cell.length_c   1.000
_cell.angle_alpha   90.00
_cell.angle_beta   90.00
_cell.angle_gamma   90.00
#
_symmetry.space_group_name_H-M   'P 1'
#
loop_
_entity.id
_entity.type
_entity.pdbx_description
1 polymer ?
#
loop_
_entity_poly.entity_id
_entity_poly.type
_entity_poly.pdbx_seq_one_letter_code
_entity_poly.pdbx_strand_id
1 'polypeptide(L)'
;LETNNKDVEVRLINSALVSLRIDGYKVTNPIGFKGKEVVVQLYTAFAPLVHISAIERVCDELQLDLVAIAVEPFAVCRACLGDDIDSSLSAIVMDIGGGTTDIAVVEDGGVEGTKMFSIGGRSFTHQIAERLGLDFEAAEKLKLLADSPNMKPELRRKFDKAVERNIEVWQSGVELAIEDFESENLPGQIMLCGGGASLSAISETLATGDWYKGLPFARRPIVSLIDPEDVPDMVNDTDRELDHTFITAMGLLRVGIDTLLGTGDDKSIKAKLARLLKN
;
A
#
# COMPACT_ATOMS: atom_id res chain seq x y z
N LEU A 1 -14.28 -5.25 -22.74
CA LEU A 1 -14.14 -6.70 -22.51
C LEU A 1 -15.02 -7.07 -21.33
N GLU A 2 -16.29 -7.42 -21.62
CA GLU A 2 -17.15 -8.10 -20.66
C GLU A 2 -16.53 -9.46 -20.37
N THR A 3 -15.77 -9.54 -19.32
CA THR A 3 -15.34 -10.81 -18.76
C THR A 3 -16.57 -11.46 -18.14
N ASN A 4 -17.00 -12.57 -18.70
CA ASN A 4 -17.96 -13.53 -18.19
C ASN A 4 -17.44 -14.07 -16.83
N ASN A 5 -17.43 -13.26 -15.77
CA ASN A 5 -17.10 -13.67 -14.42
C ASN A 5 -18.40 -14.17 -13.78
N LYS A 6 -18.75 -15.42 -14.13
CA LYS A 6 -19.79 -16.16 -13.42
C LYS A 6 -19.32 -16.36 -11.97
N ASP A 7 -20.03 -15.70 -11.06
CA ASP A 7 -20.18 -16.08 -9.66
C ASP A 7 -18.90 -16.37 -8.86
N VAL A 8 -17.94 -15.42 -8.86
CA VAL A 8 -16.89 -15.46 -7.84
C VAL A 8 -17.51 -14.93 -6.56
N GLU A 9 -17.75 -15.83 -5.61
CA GLU A 9 -18.23 -15.46 -4.29
C GLU A 9 -17.14 -14.66 -3.56
N VAL A 10 -17.49 -13.45 -3.10
CA VAL A 10 -16.58 -12.52 -2.41
C VAL A 10 -17.08 -12.21 -1.01
N ARG A 11 -16.16 -11.92 -0.10
CA ARG A 11 -16.45 -11.47 1.27
C ARG A 11 -15.80 -10.11 1.50
N LEU A 12 -16.52 -9.22 2.19
CA LEU A 12 -15.95 -7.98 2.72
C LEU A 12 -14.93 -8.33 3.80
N ILE A 13 -13.69 -7.86 3.62
CA ILE A 13 -12.59 -8.12 4.56
C ILE A 13 -12.15 -6.86 5.31
N ASN A 14 -12.17 -5.70 4.65
CA ASN A 14 -11.85 -4.44 5.31
C ASN A 14 -12.89 -3.37 4.99
N SER A 15 -13.14 -2.51 5.96
CA SER A 15 -13.89 -1.27 5.77
C SER A 15 -13.33 -0.18 6.67
N ALA A 16 -13.20 1.04 6.13
CA ALA A 16 -12.72 2.20 6.86
C ALA A 16 -13.54 3.44 6.49
N LEU A 17 -13.69 4.35 7.45
CA LEU A 17 -14.27 5.66 7.18
C LEU A 17 -13.22 6.51 6.44
N VAL A 18 -13.56 7.00 5.26
CA VAL A 18 -12.71 7.90 4.47
C VAL A 18 -13.00 9.34 4.86
N SER A 19 -14.27 9.73 4.73
CA SER A 19 -14.71 11.08 5.07
C SER A 19 -16.15 11.11 5.53
N LEU A 20 -16.45 12.13 6.33
CA LEU A 20 -17.81 12.45 6.75
C LEU A 20 -18.07 13.91 6.47
N ARG A 21 -19.21 14.22 5.83
CA ARG A 21 -19.64 15.59 5.56
C ARG A 21 -21.04 15.81 6.09
N ILE A 22 -21.24 17.00 6.67
CA ILE A 22 -22.54 17.47 7.12
C ILE A 22 -22.84 18.77 6.36
N ASP A 23 -23.93 18.81 5.60
CA ASP A 23 -24.31 19.93 4.74
C ASP A 23 -23.16 20.42 3.83
N GLY A 24 -22.35 19.46 3.30
CA GLY A 24 -21.20 19.71 2.43
C GLY A 24 -19.88 19.98 3.15
N TYR A 25 -19.88 20.24 4.46
CA TYR A 25 -18.65 20.51 5.23
C TYR A 25 -18.05 19.22 5.78
N LYS A 26 -16.75 19.01 5.57
CA LYS A 26 -15.99 17.87 6.14
C LYS A 26 -15.94 18.02 7.67
N VAL A 27 -16.25 16.95 8.39
CA VAL A 27 -16.33 16.93 9.86
C VAL A 27 -15.57 15.70 10.38
N THR A 28 -14.58 15.92 11.24
CA THR A 28 -13.80 14.83 11.88
C THR A 28 -14.57 14.19 13.05
N ASN A 29 -15.24 14.99 13.86
CA ASN A 29 -16.08 14.50 14.96
C ASN A 29 -17.52 15.02 14.82
N PRO A 30 -18.44 14.21 14.27
CA PRO A 30 -19.83 14.66 14.01
C PRO A 30 -20.74 14.67 15.24
N ILE A 31 -20.25 14.23 16.42
CA ILE A 31 -21.07 14.12 17.63
C ILE A 31 -21.54 15.52 18.05
N GLY A 32 -22.87 15.69 18.13
CA GLY A 32 -23.51 16.96 18.50
C GLY A 32 -23.74 17.93 17.35
N PHE A 33 -23.26 17.67 16.14
CA PHE A 33 -23.59 18.43 14.95
C PHE A 33 -24.99 18.10 14.46
N LYS A 34 -25.69 19.10 13.95
CA LYS A 34 -27.01 18.95 13.30
C LYS A 34 -26.89 19.44 11.86
N GLY A 35 -27.39 18.68 10.93
CA GLY A 35 -27.44 19.04 9.51
C GLY A 35 -28.63 18.41 8.82
N LYS A 36 -28.89 18.85 7.60
CA LYS A 36 -29.96 18.32 6.75
C LYS A 36 -29.50 17.14 5.93
N GLU A 37 -28.20 17.13 5.58
CA GLU A 37 -27.58 16.09 4.78
C GLU A 37 -26.32 15.58 5.46
N VAL A 38 -26.18 14.27 5.54
CA VAL A 38 -24.99 13.61 6.07
C VAL A 38 -24.48 12.66 4.99
N VAL A 39 -23.27 12.93 4.50
CA VAL A 39 -22.59 12.08 3.51
C VAL A 39 -21.45 11.34 4.22
N VAL A 40 -21.45 10.02 4.10
CA VAL A 40 -20.42 9.14 4.65
C VAL A 40 -19.74 8.42 3.49
N GLN A 41 -18.45 8.62 3.33
CA GLN A 41 -17.63 7.92 2.36
C GLN A 41 -16.90 6.79 3.07
N LEU A 42 -17.00 5.58 2.51
CA LEU A 42 -16.38 4.38 3.08
C LEU A 42 -15.45 3.75 2.06
N TYR A 43 -14.24 3.42 2.49
CA TYR A 43 -13.39 2.46 1.81
C TYR A 43 -13.89 1.05 2.14
N THR A 44 -13.99 0.19 1.14
CA THR A 44 -14.38 -1.21 1.31
C THR A 44 -13.52 -2.10 0.43
N ALA A 45 -12.95 -3.16 1.02
CA ALA A 45 -12.18 -4.15 0.29
C ALA A 45 -12.82 -5.53 0.40
N PHE A 46 -12.91 -6.21 -0.74
CA PHE A 46 -13.47 -7.55 -0.86
C PHE A 46 -12.40 -8.52 -1.34
N ALA A 47 -12.45 -9.75 -0.87
CA ALA A 47 -11.60 -10.83 -1.37
C ALA A 47 -12.45 -12.04 -1.81
N PRO A 48 -12.03 -12.76 -2.86
CA PRO A 48 -12.64 -14.02 -3.25
C PRO A 48 -12.56 -15.04 -2.11
N LEU A 49 -13.64 -15.79 -1.88
CA LEU A 49 -13.69 -16.80 -0.81
C LEU A 49 -12.59 -17.85 -0.94
N VAL A 50 -12.15 -18.17 -2.16
CA VAL A 50 -11.06 -19.12 -2.39
C VAL A 50 -9.76 -18.68 -1.72
N HIS A 51 -9.45 -17.37 -1.72
CA HIS A 51 -8.26 -16.84 -1.05
C HIS A 51 -8.43 -16.85 0.47
N ILE A 52 -9.61 -16.46 0.95
CA ILE A 52 -9.92 -16.47 2.38
C ILE A 52 -9.81 -17.90 2.93
N SER A 53 -10.44 -18.87 2.26
CA SER A 53 -10.39 -20.27 2.66
C SER A 53 -8.99 -20.87 2.61
N ALA A 54 -8.13 -20.40 1.68
CA ALA A 54 -6.73 -20.80 1.66
C ALA A 54 -5.97 -20.32 2.90
N ILE A 55 -6.19 -19.07 3.32
CA ILE A 55 -5.61 -18.51 4.55
C ILE A 55 -6.15 -19.24 5.79
N GLU A 56 -7.47 -19.42 5.89
CA GLU A 56 -8.13 -20.15 6.97
C GLU A 56 -7.49 -21.54 7.12
N ARG A 57 -7.34 -22.28 6.02
CA ARG A 57 -6.71 -23.59 6.00
C ARG A 57 -5.26 -23.58 6.47
N VAL A 58 -4.46 -22.59 6.09
CA VAL A 58 -3.07 -22.44 6.56
C VAL A 58 -3.06 -22.22 8.07
N CYS A 59 -3.95 -21.38 8.61
CA CYS A 59 -4.07 -21.17 10.04
C CYS A 59 -4.45 -22.46 10.78
N ASP A 60 -5.43 -23.21 10.27
CA ASP A 60 -5.86 -24.49 10.84
C ASP A 60 -4.72 -25.52 10.88
N GLU A 61 -3.98 -25.69 9.78
CA GLU A 61 -2.84 -26.61 9.69
C GLU A 61 -1.70 -26.23 10.65
N LEU A 62 -1.52 -24.94 10.91
CA LEU A 62 -0.50 -24.42 11.83
C LEU A 62 -1.02 -24.29 13.27
N GLN A 63 -2.30 -24.62 13.53
CA GLN A 63 -2.98 -24.44 14.82
C GLN A 63 -2.91 -22.99 15.33
N LEU A 64 -3.13 -22.02 14.43
CA LEU A 64 -3.15 -20.59 14.71
C LEU A 64 -4.57 -20.05 14.64
N ASP A 65 -4.89 -19.12 15.52
CA ASP A 65 -6.14 -18.36 15.46
C ASP A 65 -6.05 -17.24 14.42
N LEU A 66 -6.96 -17.24 13.45
CA LEU A 66 -7.06 -16.17 12.46
C LEU A 66 -7.77 -14.95 13.08
N VAL A 67 -7.02 -13.91 13.41
CA VAL A 67 -7.53 -12.69 14.05
C VAL A 67 -8.18 -11.75 13.04
N ALA A 68 -7.50 -11.48 11.92
CA ALA A 68 -7.97 -10.58 10.87
C ALA A 68 -7.36 -10.93 9.51
N ILE A 69 -8.00 -10.48 8.45
CA ILE A 69 -7.48 -10.47 7.09
C ILE A 69 -7.49 -9.03 6.58
N ALA A 70 -6.42 -8.59 5.95
CA ALA A 70 -6.35 -7.28 5.31
C ALA A 70 -5.73 -7.37 3.92
N VAL A 71 -6.15 -6.48 3.02
CA VAL A 71 -5.41 -6.25 1.77
C VAL A 71 -4.14 -5.44 2.07
N GLU A 72 -3.06 -5.76 1.36
CA GLU A 72 -1.74 -5.15 1.58
C GLU A 72 -1.78 -3.62 1.63
N PRO A 73 -2.34 -2.90 0.64
CA PRO A 73 -2.34 -1.44 0.67
C PRO A 73 -3.10 -0.86 1.86
N PHE A 74 -4.16 -1.53 2.34
CA PHE A 74 -4.84 -1.11 3.57
C PHE A 74 -3.95 -1.30 4.81
N ALA A 75 -3.26 -2.42 4.89
CA ALA A 75 -2.34 -2.68 6.00
C ALA A 75 -1.22 -1.63 6.05
N VAL A 76 -0.58 -1.32 4.90
CA VAL A 76 0.46 -0.29 4.83
C VAL A 76 -0.08 1.09 5.23
N CYS A 77 -1.27 1.47 4.76
CA CYS A 77 -1.91 2.71 5.21
C CYS A 77 -2.13 2.72 6.73
N ARG A 78 -2.55 1.60 7.33
CA ARG A 78 -2.71 1.51 8.79
C ARG A 78 -1.38 1.62 9.54
N ALA A 79 -0.27 1.13 8.96
CA ALA A 79 1.06 1.38 9.52
C ALA A 79 1.39 2.87 9.55
N CYS A 80 1.15 3.59 8.46
CA CYS A 80 1.48 5.01 8.34
C CYS A 80 0.57 5.93 9.16
N LEU A 81 -0.71 5.58 9.31
CA LEU A 81 -1.71 6.41 9.99
C LEU A 81 -1.71 6.27 11.52
N GLY A 82 -1.25 5.14 12.05
CA GLY A 82 -1.32 4.85 13.49
C GLY A 82 -2.76 4.86 14.03
N ASP A 83 -2.91 5.26 15.30
CA ASP A 83 -4.21 5.39 16.00
C ASP A 83 -4.81 6.80 15.88
N ASP A 84 -4.12 7.74 15.24
CA ASP A 84 -4.55 9.12 15.14
C ASP A 84 -5.75 9.26 14.19
N ILE A 85 -6.93 9.49 14.78
CA ILE A 85 -8.17 9.71 14.04
C ILE A 85 -8.15 11.08 13.32
N ASP A 86 -7.35 12.00 13.83
CA ASP A 86 -7.17 13.34 13.29
C ASP A 86 -5.91 13.45 12.41
N SER A 87 -5.37 12.31 11.95
CA SER A 87 -4.23 12.29 11.05
C SER A 87 -4.50 13.12 9.81
N SER A 88 -3.61 14.06 9.55
CA SER A 88 -3.63 14.89 8.33
C SER A 88 -2.73 14.35 7.23
N LEU A 89 -2.31 13.08 7.33
CA LEU A 89 -1.45 12.45 6.32
C LEU A 89 -2.16 12.46 4.97
N SER A 90 -1.50 13.06 3.97
CA SER A 90 -1.91 13.00 2.57
C SER A 90 -0.69 12.54 1.77
N ALA A 91 -0.76 11.31 1.27
CA ALA A 91 0.33 10.66 0.55
C ALA A 91 -0.19 9.60 -0.42
N ILE A 92 0.61 9.30 -1.43
CA ILE A 92 0.49 8.08 -2.22
C ILE A 92 1.43 7.06 -1.60
N VAL A 93 0.89 5.94 -1.14
CA VAL A 93 1.65 4.85 -0.54
C VAL A 93 1.78 3.73 -1.54
N MET A 94 2.99 3.24 -1.79
CA MET A 94 3.27 2.16 -2.74
C MET A 94 4.01 1.03 -2.04
N ASP A 95 3.41 -0.16 -2.04
CA ASP A 95 4.08 -1.41 -1.68
C ASP A 95 4.55 -2.11 -2.95
N ILE A 96 5.86 -2.19 -3.12
CA ILE A 96 6.47 -2.84 -4.28
C ILE A 96 6.97 -4.20 -3.82
N GLY A 97 6.09 -5.18 -3.95
CA GLY A 97 6.35 -6.56 -3.57
C GLY A 97 7.19 -7.33 -4.58
N GLY A 98 7.23 -8.65 -4.43
CA GLY A 98 7.93 -9.52 -5.38
C GLY A 98 7.20 -9.68 -6.71
N GLY A 99 5.86 -9.71 -6.71
CA GLY A 99 5.02 -9.95 -7.89
C GLY A 99 4.14 -8.78 -8.31
N THR A 100 3.80 -7.91 -7.39
CA THR A 100 2.84 -6.82 -7.56
C THR A 100 3.43 -5.49 -7.11
N THR A 101 2.84 -4.42 -7.60
CA THR A 101 2.94 -3.08 -7.03
C THR A 101 1.53 -2.67 -6.62
N ASP A 102 1.36 -2.40 -5.36
CA ASP A 102 0.12 -1.98 -4.74
C ASP A 102 0.20 -0.50 -4.40
N ILE A 103 -0.81 0.27 -4.81
CA ILE A 103 -0.85 1.73 -4.64
C ILE A 103 -2.09 2.10 -3.87
N ALA A 104 -1.94 2.93 -2.85
CA ALA A 104 -3.04 3.55 -2.13
C ALA A 104 -2.91 5.07 -2.16
N VAL A 105 -4.00 5.77 -2.34
CA VAL A 105 -4.09 7.22 -2.15
C VAL A 105 -4.74 7.49 -0.81
N VAL A 106 -4.03 8.22 0.04
CA VAL A 106 -4.47 8.67 1.35
C VAL A 106 -4.62 10.18 1.32
N GLU A 107 -5.76 10.71 1.75
CA GLU A 107 -6.02 12.13 1.86
C GLU A 107 -6.62 12.46 3.22
N ASP A 108 -5.96 13.37 3.96
CA ASP A 108 -6.35 13.75 5.33
C ASP A 108 -6.63 12.54 6.23
N GLY A 109 -5.77 11.53 6.19
CA GLY A 109 -5.89 10.31 6.97
C GLY A 109 -6.91 9.29 6.46
N GLY A 110 -7.67 9.58 5.41
CA GLY A 110 -8.62 8.66 4.78
C GLY A 110 -8.02 7.94 3.57
N VAL A 111 -8.26 6.62 3.45
CA VAL A 111 -7.86 5.85 2.27
C VAL A 111 -8.89 6.06 1.18
N GLU A 112 -8.59 6.91 0.20
CA GLU A 112 -9.50 7.23 -0.92
C GLU A 112 -9.72 6.05 -1.86
N GLY A 113 -8.67 5.26 -2.07
CA GLY A 113 -8.75 4.08 -2.91
C GLY A 113 -7.43 3.33 -2.99
N THR A 114 -7.49 2.16 -3.61
CA THR A 114 -6.32 1.32 -3.86
C THR A 114 -6.35 0.76 -5.28
N LYS A 115 -5.18 0.62 -5.88
CA LYS A 115 -4.96 0.00 -7.19
C LYS A 115 -3.80 -0.96 -7.10
N MET A 116 -3.76 -1.95 -8.00
CA MET A 116 -2.69 -2.92 -8.06
C MET A 116 -2.41 -3.31 -9.50
N PHE A 117 -1.14 -3.55 -9.82
CA PHE A 117 -0.74 -4.16 -11.07
C PHE A 117 0.36 -5.22 -10.86
N SER A 118 0.41 -6.20 -11.76
CA SER A 118 1.22 -7.41 -11.59
C SER A 118 2.66 -7.26 -12.11
N ILE A 119 3.36 -6.21 -11.66
CA ILE A 119 4.80 -6.02 -11.88
C ILE A 119 5.43 -5.69 -10.54
N GLY A 120 6.40 -6.49 -10.11
CA GLY A 120 7.16 -6.30 -8.88
C GLY A 120 8.60 -6.77 -9.03
N GLY A 121 9.30 -6.93 -7.94
CA GLY A 121 10.74 -7.23 -7.89
C GLY A 121 11.18 -8.43 -8.73
N ARG A 122 10.35 -9.48 -8.84
CA ARG A 122 10.67 -10.66 -9.66
C ARG A 122 10.70 -10.38 -11.16
N SER A 123 9.91 -9.42 -11.63
CA SER A 123 9.95 -9.02 -13.05
C SER A 123 11.31 -8.44 -13.42
N PHE A 124 11.91 -7.65 -12.53
CA PHE A 124 13.27 -7.14 -12.70
C PHE A 124 14.29 -8.27 -12.66
N THR A 125 14.15 -9.23 -11.75
CA THR A 125 15.04 -10.40 -11.66
C THR A 125 15.02 -11.22 -12.95
N HIS A 126 13.85 -11.49 -13.51
CA HIS A 126 13.72 -12.21 -14.80
C HIS A 126 14.39 -11.44 -15.93
N GLN A 127 14.21 -10.11 -15.98
CA GLN A 127 14.82 -9.29 -17.02
C GLN A 127 16.36 -9.27 -16.90
N ILE A 128 16.90 -9.20 -15.69
CA ILE A 128 18.35 -9.29 -15.43
C ILE A 128 18.87 -10.66 -15.88
N ALA A 129 18.18 -11.73 -15.49
CA ALA A 129 18.54 -13.10 -15.86
C ALA A 129 18.63 -13.28 -17.40
N GLU A 130 17.60 -12.84 -18.12
CA GLU A 130 17.54 -12.90 -19.57
C GLU A 130 18.65 -12.08 -20.25
N ARG A 131 18.82 -10.82 -19.82
CA ARG A 131 19.76 -9.88 -20.46
C ARG A 131 21.22 -10.20 -20.20
N LEU A 132 21.54 -10.78 -19.04
CA LEU A 132 22.89 -11.11 -18.66
C LEU A 132 23.24 -12.59 -18.83
N GLY A 133 22.28 -13.43 -19.24
CA GLY A 133 22.47 -14.87 -19.38
C GLY A 133 22.72 -15.59 -18.05
N LEU A 134 22.05 -15.14 -17.00
CA LEU A 134 22.15 -15.69 -15.63
C LEU A 134 20.93 -16.58 -15.34
N ASP A 135 21.08 -17.50 -14.39
CA ASP A 135 19.93 -18.12 -13.76
C ASP A 135 19.22 -17.13 -12.82
N PHE A 136 17.99 -17.47 -12.39
CA PHE A 136 17.18 -16.61 -11.56
C PHE A 136 17.84 -16.27 -10.22
N GLU A 137 18.48 -17.24 -9.57
CA GLU A 137 19.13 -17.02 -8.26
C GLU A 137 20.33 -16.08 -8.37
N ALA A 138 21.16 -16.24 -9.40
CA ALA A 138 22.29 -15.37 -9.65
C ALA A 138 21.83 -13.95 -10.01
N ALA A 139 20.77 -13.82 -10.80
CA ALA A 139 20.17 -12.53 -11.12
C ALA A 139 19.57 -11.84 -9.89
N GLU A 140 18.88 -12.59 -9.00
CA GLU A 140 18.33 -12.07 -7.75
C GLU A 140 19.46 -11.58 -6.82
N LYS A 141 20.50 -12.36 -6.64
CA LYS A 141 21.69 -11.95 -5.86
C LYS A 141 22.33 -10.69 -6.45
N LEU A 142 22.43 -10.60 -7.78
CA LEU A 142 22.97 -9.40 -8.45
C LEU A 142 22.08 -8.19 -8.20
N LYS A 143 20.77 -8.34 -8.29
CA LYS A 143 19.78 -7.27 -8.01
C LYS A 143 19.90 -6.76 -6.58
N LEU A 144 19.97 -7.64 -5.60
CA LEU A 144 20.13 -7.27 -4.18
C LEU A 144 21.47 -6.58 -3.87
N LEU A 145 22.48 -6.80 -4.70
CA LEU A 145 23.79 -6.15 -4.59
C LEU A 145 23.92 -4.91 -5.50
N ALA A 146 22.87 -4.53 -6.22
CA ALA A 146 22.93 -3.47 -7.21
C ALA A 146 23.46 -2.15 -6.63
N ASP A 147 23.05 -1.80 -5.43
CA ASP A 147 23.45 -0.54 -4.77
C ASP A 147 24.70 -0.68 -3.89
N SER A 148 25.36 -1.84 -3.96
CA SER A 148 26.62 -2.05 -3.25
C SER A 148 27.73 -1.15 -3.81
N PRO A 149 28.46 -0.40 -2.96
CA PRO A 149 29.58 0.41 -3.38
C PRO A 149 30.73 -0.41 -3.98
N ASN A 150 30.73 -1.73 -3.74
CA ASN A 150 31.75 -2.66 -4.24
C ASN A 150 31.44 -3.21 -5.64
N MET A 151 30.27 -2.87 -6.24
CA MET A 151 29.94 -3.31 -7.58
C MET A 151 30.90 -2.70 -8.60
N LYS A 152 31.50 -3.56 -9.45
CA LYS A 152 32.41 -3.09 -10.51
C LYS A 152 31.66 -2.21 -11.50
N PRO A 153 32.22 -1.07 -11.93
CA PRO A 153 31.53 -0.11 -12.83
C PRO A 153 31.05 -0.72 -14.15
N GLU A 154 31.77 -1.71 -14.68
CA GLU A 154 31.37 -2.41 -15.90
C GLU A 154 30.12 -3.27 -15.68
N LEU A 155 30.06 -3.96 -14.54
CA LEU A 155 28.89 -4.78 -14.16
C LEU A 155 27.70 -3.89 -13.87
N ARG A 156 27.91 -2.75 -13.16
CA ARG A 156 26.86 -1.75 -12.91
C ARG A 156 26.23 -1.28 -14.22
N ARG A 157 27.03 -0.87 -15.20
CA ARG A 157 26.50 -0.45 -16.51
C ARG A 157 25.69 -1.53 -17.23
N LYS A 158 26.11 -2.81 -17.12
CA LYS A 158 25.35 -3.92 -17.71
C LYS A 158 24.05 -4.14 -16.98
N PHE A 159 24.06 -4.03 -15.66
CA PHE A 159 22.88 -4.12 -14.81
C PHE A 159 21.87 -3.00 -15.12
N ASP A 160 22.32 -1.73 -15.10
CA ASP A 160 21.47 -0.56 -15.38
C ASP A 160 20.77 -0.70 -16.72
N LYS A 161 21.51 -1.09 -17.76
CA LYS A 161 20.95 -1.36 -19.09
C LYS A 161 20.00 -2.55 -19.13
N ALA A 162 20.20 -3.56 -18.25
CA ALA A 162 19.32 -4.71 -18.18
C ALA A 162 17.95 -4.36 -17.57
N VAL A 163 17.91 -3.45 -16.58
CA VAL A 163 16.67 -3.06 -15.90
C VAL A 163 15.94 -1.89 -16.57
N GLU A 164 16.59 -1.09 -17.38
CA GLU A 164 16.10 0.15 -17.98
C GLU A 164 14.69 0.00 -18.57
N ARG A 165 14.50 -0.95 -19.49
CA ARG A 165 13.21 -1.17 -20.14
C ARG A 165 12.11 -1.62 -19.15
N ASN A 166 12.49 -2.40 -18.13
CA ASN A 166 11.51 -2.88 -17.16
C ASN A 166 11.08 -1.76 -16.21
N ILE A 167 11.98 -0.84 -15.91
CA ILE A 167 11.70 0.40 -15.17
C ILE A 167 10.68 1.25 -15.95
N GLU A 168 10.88 1.46 -17.27
CA GLU A 168 9.95 2.22 -18.11
C GLU A 168 8.55 1.59 -18.11
N VAL A 169 8.46 0.26 -18.27
CA VAL A 169 7.18 -0.46 -18.25
C VAL A 169 6.52 -0.37 -16.86
N TRP A 170 7.30 -0.53 -15.79
CA TRP A 170 6.81 -0.40 -14.44
C TRP A 170 6.30 1.02 -14.16
N GLN A 171 7.05 2.05 -14.55
CA GLN A 171 6.65 3.45 -14.43
C GLN A 171 5.33 3.73 -15.16
N SER A 172 5.18 3.23 -16.39
CA SER A 172 3.91 3.35 -17.13
C SER A 172 2.75 2.67 -16.40
N GLY A 173 3.01 1.55 -15.71
CA GLY A 173 2.03 0.92 -14.83
C GLY A 173 1.64 1.80 -13.64
N VAL A 174 2.60 2.49 -13.04
CA VAL A 174 2.35 3.48 -11.97
C VAL A 174 1.51 4.64 -12.48
N GLU A 175 1.86 5.22 -13.63
CA GLU A 175 1.13 6.34 -14.23
C GLU A 175 -0.33 5.97 -14.49
N LEU A 176 -0.58 4.82 -15.13
CA LEU A 176 -1.93 4.31 -15.40
C LEU A 176 -2.73 4.05 -14.13
N ALA A 177 -2.09 3.44 -13.12
CA ALA A 177 -2.75 3.13 -11.86
C ALA A 177 -3.11 4.41 -11.08
N ILE A 178 -2.27 5.44 -11.14
CA ILE A 178 -2.55 6.74 -10.50
C ILE A 178 -3.63 7.51 -11.26
N GLU A 179 -3.59 7.51 -12.58
CA GLU A 179 -4.62 8.16 -13.42
C GLU A 179 -6.02 7.61 -13.14
N ASP A 180 -6.12 6.30 -12.88
CA ASP A 180 -7.38 5.59 -12.63
C ASP A 180 -8.03 5.92 -11.25
N PHE A 181 -7.41 6.75 -10.41
CA PHE A 181 -8.05 7.29 -9.20
C PHE A 181 -9.00 8.46 -9.49
N GLU A 182 -9.00 9.02 -10.71
CA GLU A 182 -9.85 10.15 -11.12
C GLU A 182 -9.81 11.34 -10.15
N SER A 183 -8.70 11.54 -9.44
CA SER A 183 -8.52 12.60 -8.47
C SER A 183 -8.23 13.93 -9.17
N GLU A 184 -8.85 15.02 -8.70
CA GLU A 184 -8.57 16.38 -9.20
C GLU A 184 -7.19 16.90 -8.72
N ASN A 185 -6.74 16.44 -7.57
CA ASN A 185 -5.45 16.79 -6.99
C ASN A 185 -4.85 15.57 -6.31
N LEU A 186 -3.59 15.29 -6.60
CA LEU A 186 -2.86 14.19 -5.97
C LEU A 186 -1.96 14.70 -4.84
N PRO A 187 -1.78 13.90 -3.77
CA PRO A 187 -0.82 14.19 -2.72
C PRO A 187 0.60 14.39 -3.27
N GLY A 188 1.29 15.41 -2.76
CA GLY A 188 2.65 15.73 -3.19
C GLY A 188 3.75 14.87 -2.57
N GLN A 189 3.40 13.78 -1.88
CA GLN A 189 4.32 12.83 -1.25
C GLN A 189 4.03 11.41 -1.73
N ILE A 190 5.09 10.68 -2.08
CA ILE A 190 5.05 9.24 -2.40
C ILE A 190 5.92 8.51 -1.39
N MET A 191 5.32 7.57 -0.69
CA MET A 191 5.94 6.76 0.36
C MET A 191 6.06 5.32 -0.13
N LEU A 192 7.27 4.77 -0.16
CA LEU A 192 7.57 3.46 -0.71
C LEU A 192 7.87 2.45 0.37
N CYS A 193 7.38 1.24 0.21
CA CYS A 193 7.75 0.08 1.02
C CYS A 193 7.81 -1.20 0.16
N GLY A 194 8.08 -2.33 0.82
CA GLY A 194 8.21 -3.64 0.18
C GLY A 194 9.60 -3.90 -0.40
N GLY A 195 9.91 -5.18 -0.61
CA GLY A 195 11.24 -5.62 -1.04
C GLY A 195 11.67 -5.12 -2.43
N GLY A 196 10.71 -4.81 -3.32
CA GLY A 196 11.00 -4.23 -4.63
C GLY A 196 11.51 -2.79 -4.54
N ALA A 197 11.07 -2.04 -3.53
CA ALA A 197 11.50 -0.66 -3.29
C ALA A 197 12.98 -0.54 -2.91
N SER A 198 13.63 -1.64 -2.52
CA SER A 198 15.08 -1.69 -2.29
C SER A 198 15.91 -1.44 -3.56
N LEU A 199 15.31 -1.55 -4.74
CA LEU A 199 16.00 -1.22 -6.00
C LEU A 199 16.00 0.30 -6.20
N SER A 200 17.15 0.96 -6.01
CA SER A 200 17.28 2.43 -6.10
C SER A 200 16.75 3.03 -7.39
N ALA A 201 16.87 2.30 -8.50
CA ALA A 201 16.32 2.71 -9.80
C ALA A 201 14.81 3.00 -9.76
N ILE A 202 14.04 2.39 -8.86
CA ILE A 202 12.61 2.63 -8.66
C ILE A 202 12.39 4.02 -8.04
N SER A 203 13.02 4.27 -6.89
CA SER A 203 12.90 5.58 -6.21
C SER A 203 13.48 6.71 -7.05
N GLU A 204 14.61 6.49 -7.73
CA GLU A 204 15.24 7.46 -8.63
C GLU A 204 14.32 7.82 -9.80
N THR A 205 13.66 6.83 -10.41
CA THR A 205 12.73 7.05 -11.52
C THR A 205 11.54 7.89 -11.09
N LEU A 206 10.97 7.64 -9.93
CA LEU A 206 9.86 8.43 -9.40
C LEU A 206 10.30 9.84 -8.96
N ALA A 207 11.50 9.98 -8.41
CA ALA A 207 12.05 11.26 -7.95
C ALA A 207 12.54 12.17 -9.08
N THR A 208 12.85 11.57 -10.25
CA THR A 208 13.39 12.31 -11.40
C THR A 208 12.39 12.28 -12.57
N GLY A 209 12.75 12.81 -13.72
CA GLY A 209 11.90 12.77 -14.91
C GLY A 209 10.64 13.64 -14.83
N ASP A 210 9.82 13.56 -15.83
CA ASP A 210 8.64 14.41 -16.06
C ASP A 210 7.33 13.62 -16.09
N TRP A 211 7.36 12.35 -15.66
CA TRP A 211 6.23 11.41 -15.66
C TRP A 211 4.99 11.97 -14.97
N TYR A 212 5.18 12.72 -13.89
CA TYR A 212 4.09 13.29 -13.08
C TYR A 212 3.32 14.41 -13.77
N LYS A 213 3.88 15.02 -14.85
CA LYS A 213 3.26 16.18 -15.52
C LYS A 213 1.97 15.87 -16.26
N GLY A 214 1.75 14.60 -16.61
CA GLY A 214 0.50 14.12 -17.18
C GLY A 214 -0.62 13.88 -16.16
N LEU A 215 -0.30 13.93 -14.86
CA LEU A 215 -1.17 13.62 -13.75
C LEU A 215 -1.46 14.89 -12.94
N PRO A 216 -2.54 14.94 -12.14
CA PRO A 216 -2.95 16.14 -11.42
C PRO A 216 -2.11 16.41 -10.15
N PHE A 217 -0.78 16.34 -10.28
CA PHE A 217 0.15 16.79 -9.26
C PHE A 217 0.38 18.30 -9.37
N ALA A 218 0.22 19.04 -8.28
CA ALA A 218 0.52 20.47 -8.24
C ALA A 218 2.03 20.77 -8.48
N ARG A 219 2.90 19.83 -8.14
CA ARG A 219 4.36 19.89 -8.31
C ARG A 219 4.93 18.48 -8.34
N ARG A 220 6.23 18.34 -8.66
CA ARG A 220 6.91 17.05 -8.56
C ARG A 220 6.73 16.47 -7.16
N PRO A 221 6.28 15.22 -7.03
CA PRO A 221 6.13 14.58 -5.74
C PRO A 221 7.50 14.33 -5.07
N ILE A 222 7.50 14.36 -3.75
CA ILE A 222 8.65 13.96 -2.94
C ILE A 222 8.53 12.46 -2.72
N VAL A 223 9.59 11.73 -3.03
CA VAL A 223 9.63 10.26 -2.92
C VAL A 223 10.55 9.86 -1.77
N SER A 224 10.07 9.01 -0.87
CA SER A 224 10.86 8.48 0.24
C SER A 224 10.49 7.02 0.53
N LEU A 225 11.44 6.26 1.06
CA LEU A 225 11.14 4.99 1.72
C LEU A 225 10.46 5.27 3.06
N ILE A 226 9.57 4.38 3.48
CA ILE A 226 8.97 4.43 4.82
C ILE A 226 10.00 3.85 5.79
N ASP A 227 10.38 4.65 6.78
CA ASP A 227 11.22 4.16 7.87
C ASP A 227 10.34 3.46 8.92
N PRO A 228 10.66 2.24 9.33
CA PRO A 228 9.96 1.57 10.44
C PRO A 228 9.92 2.37 11.74
N GLU A 229 10.94 3.22 11.98
CA GLU A 229 10.98 4.09 13.17
C GLU A 229 9.92 5.21 13.11
N ASP A 230 9.47 5.58 11.90
CA ASP A 230 8.40 6.57 11.69
C ASP A 230 6.99 5.96 11.79
N VAL A 231 6.85 4.63 11.98
CA VAL A 231 5.55 3.99 12.16
C VAL A 231 5.00 4.32 13.55
N PRO A 232 3.88 5.07 13.64
CA PRO A 232 3.36 5.54 14.92
C PRO A 232 2.99 4.40 15.87
N ASP A 233 3.20 4.61 17.16
CA ASP A 233 2.77 3.72 18.26
C ASP A 233 3.31 2.28 18.15
N MET A 234 4.42 2.10 17.46
CA MET A 234 5.14 0.84 17.36
C MET A 234 6.59 0.99 17.82
N VAL A 235 7.07 -0.01 18.54
CA VAL A 235 8.45 -0.08 19.02
C VAL A 235 9.03 -1.41 18.59
N ASN A 236 10.22 -1.37 18.00
CA ASN A 236 10.98 -2.58 17.72
C ASN A 236 11.68 -3.05 19.00
N ASP A 237 11.16 -4.10 19.64
CA ASP A 237 11.74 -4.75 20.81
C ASP A 237 12.46 -6.05 20.43
N THR A 238 12.90 -6.15 19.18
CA THR A 238 13.67 -7.29 18.67
C THR A 238 15.14 -6.91 18.49
N ASP A 239 16.03 -7.88 18.49
CA ASP A 239 17.44 -7.67 18.16
C ASP A 239 17.70 -7.52 16.65
N ARG A 240 16.65 -7.36 15.83
CA ARG A 240 16.73 -7.24 14.38
C ARG A 240 16.61 -5.79 13.97
N GLU A 241 17.44 -5.38 13.05
CA GLU A 241 17.25 -4.13 12.31
C GLU A 241 16.08 -4.32 11.34
N LEU A 242 15.07 -3.45 11.46
CA LEU A 242 13.92 -3.43 10.55
C LEU A 242 14.14 -2.37 9.49
N ASP A 243 13.64 -2.62 8.30
CA ASP A 243 13.67 -1.69 7.18
C ASP A 243 12.28 -1.61 6.52
N HIS A 244 12.18 -0.86 5.43
CA HIS A 244 10.93 -0.67 4.67
C HIS A 244 10.26 -1.95 4.19
N THR A 245 10.93 -3.10 4.23
CA THR A 245 10.35 -4.39 3.84
C THR A 245 9.42 -4.97 4.91
N PHE A 246 9.47 -4.43 6.14
CA PHE A 246 8.63 -4.87 7.26
C PHE A 246 7.34 -4.06 7.41
N ILE A 247 7.16 -2.96 6.68
CA ILE A 247 6.03 -2.03 6.86
C ILE A 247 4.69 -2.73 6.72
N THR A 248 4.51 -3.58 5.71
CA THR A 248 3.27 -4.35 5.52
C THR A 248 2.98 -5.27 6.69
N ALA A 249 4.00 -5.93 7.24
CA ALA A 249 3.86 -6.78 8.43
C ALA A 249 3.50 -5.95 9.67
N MET A 250 4.09 -4.76 9.84
CA MET A 250 3.73 -3.83 10.93
C MET A 250 2.29 -3.36 10.78
N GLY A 251 1.85 -3.06 9.56
CA GLY A 251 0.47 -2.70 9.27
C GLY A 251 -0.53 -3.84 9.57
N LEU A 252 -0.18 -5.07 9.22
CA LEU A 252 -0.99 -6.25 9.57
C LEU A 252 -1.08 -6.45 11.09
N LEU A 253 0.01 -6.24 11.82
CA LEU A 253 0.01 -6.28 13.27
C LEU A 253 -0.94 -5.20 13.85
N ARG A 254 -0.90 -3.99 13.31
CA ARG A 254 -1.82 -2.90 13.69
C ARG A 254 -3.27 -3.29 13.46
N VAL A 255 -3.61 -3.81 12.27
CA VAL A 255 -4.97 -4.29 11.95
C VAL A 255 -5.42 -5.37 12.93
N GLY A 256 -4.53 -6.29 13.30
CA GLY A 256 -4.80 -7.32 14.30
C GLY A 256 -5.09 -6.73 15.68
N ILE A 257 -4.28 -5.79 16.14
CA ILE A 257 -4.47 -5.08 17.41
C ILE A 257 -5.81 -4.31 17.41
N ASP A 258 -6.08 -3.54 16.34
CA ASP A 258 -7.34 -2.80 16.19
C ASP A 258 -8.56 -3.73 16.24
N THR A 259 -8.44 -4.91 15.64
CA THR A 259 -9.51 -5.92 15.67
C THR A 259 -9.75 -6.45 17.07
N LEU A 260 -8.69 -6.81 17.80
CA LEU A 260 -8.78 -7.33 19.15
C LEU A 260 -9.29 -6.28 20.16
N LEU A 261 -8.81 -5.04 20.05
CA LEU A 261 -9.25 -3.94 20.92
C LEU A 261 -10.65 -3.44 20.55
N GLY A 262 -11.03 -3.49 19.27
CA GLY A 262 -12.36 -3.10 18.78
C GLY A 262 -13.47 -4.05 19.19
N THR A 263 -13.17 -5.31 19.51
CA THR A 263 -14.15 -6.28 20.05
C THR A 263 -14.48 -6.03 21.52
N GLY A 264 -13.67 -5.24 22.25
CA GLY A 264 -13.83 -4.94 23.67
C GLY A 264 -14.55 -3.64 24.00
N ASP A 265 -14.48 -2.61 23.19
CA ASP A 265 -15.11 -1.30 23.45
C ASP A 265 -15.27 -0.49 22.15
N ASP A 266 -16.50 -0.40 21.67
CA ASP A 266 -17.21 0.69 20.98
C ASP A 266 -16.47 1.60 19.93
N LYS A 267 -15.25 1.23 19.49
CA LYS A 267 -14.49 1.99 18.48
C LYS A 267 -14.74 1.54 17.03
N SER A 268 -15.52 0.47 16.82
CA SER A 268 -15.82 -0.01 15.48
C SER A 268 -16.63 1.02 14.69
N ILE A 269 -16.47 1.07 13.37
CA ILE A 269 -17.29 1.91 12.46
C ILE A 269 -18.76 1.64 12.70
N LYS A 270 -19.15 0.38 12.98
CA LYS A 270 -20.53 0.02 13.37
C LYS A 270 -20.99 0.75 14.63
N ALA A 271 -20.16 0.81 15.65
CA ALA A 271 -20.49 1.49 16.89
C ALA A 271 -20.51 3.00 16.72
N LYS A 272 -19.55 3.57 15.95
CA LYS A 272 -19.55 5.00 15.58
C LYS A 272 -20.80 5.37 14.75
N LEU A 273 -21.14 4.58 13.72
CA LEU A 273 -22.34 4.77 12.91
C LEU A 273 -23.62 4.54 13.72
N ALA A 274 -23.69 3.50 14.57
CA ALA A 274 -24.85 3.23 15.43
C ALA A 274 -25.07 4.32 16.47
N ARG A 275 -24.05 4.98 16.98
CA ARG A 275 -24.17 6.18 17.83
C ARG A 275 -24.69 7.38 17.05
N LEU A 276 -24.23 7.56 15.80
CA LEU A 276 -24.68 8.62 14.92
C LEU A 276 -26.14 8.49 14.49
N LEU A 277 -26.62 7.26 14.31
CA LEU A 277 -27.99 6.96 13.87
C LEU A 277 -29.02 6.83 15.02
N LYS A 278 -28.56 6.83 16.30
CA LYS A 278 -29.43 6.73 17.48
C LYS A 278 -29.86 8.08 18.07
N ASN A 279 -29.34 9.18 17.57
CA ASN A 279 -29.72 10.54 17.90
C ASN A 279 -30.36 11.25 16.71
#